data_b3fc2d09be77f61df307ba0d6c54957d
#
_entry.id   b3fc2d09be77f61df307ba0d6c54957d
#
_cell.length_a   1.000
_cell.length_b   1.000
_cell.length_c   1.000
_cell.angle_alpha   90.00
_cell.angle_beta   90.00
_cell.angle_gamma   90.00
#
_symmetry.space_group_name_H-M   'P 1'
#
loop_
_entity.id
_entity.type
_entity.pdbx_description
1 polymer ?
#
loop_
_entity_poly.entity_id
_entity_poly.type
_entity_poly.pdbx_seq_one_letter_code
_entity_poly.pdbx_strand_id
1 'polypeptide(L)'
;FSNKKEKGLVSIPKSAKRKQNFLNVAQMTELYNLFVSKEYPEHWTEEYTQRAHYSLGLFLAQYLCNGFNMADAGRLTYDNYYYKTDGKAFRFNRKKTSRRSADGSEVIVPIIPPLQYVLDEIAAPPTRDGFVFPDILKGAETEELRRKYTVQENSNVKDRVIKICHEALHWDKSICPSGTW
;
A
#
# COMPACT_ATOMS: atom_id res chain seq x y z
N PHE A 1 40.44 34.91 37.78
CA PHE A 1 40.96 34.29 36.56
C PHE A 1 39.93 33.34 36.02
N SER A 2 39.18 33.80 35.02
CA SER A 2 38.05 33.03 34.47
C SER A 2 38.45 32.51 33.11
N ASN A 3 38.66 31.20 33.01
CA ASN A 3 38.75 30.50 31.73
C ASN A 3 37.33 30.09 31.27
N LYS A 4 36.68 30.97 30.53
CA LYS A 4 35.50 30.60 29.79
C LYS A 4 35.93 29.78 28.56
N LYS A 5 35.86 28.45 28.66
CA LYS A 5 35.84 27.61 27.49
C LYS A 5 34.55 27.90 26.73
N GLU A 6 34.63 28.58 25.60
CA GLU A 6 33.55 28.66 24.62
C GLU A 6 33.19 27.23 24.20
N LYS A 7 32.05 26.77 24.68
CA LYS A 7 31.45 25.55 24.17
C LYS A 7 31.05 25.85 22.72
N GLY A 8 31.75 25.28 21.77
CA GLY A 8 31.38 25.32 20.36
C GLY A 8 29.93 24.93 20.22
N LEU A 9 29.09 25.85 19.76
CA LEU A 9 27.72 25.57 19.36
C LEU A 9 27.77 24.56 18.23
N VAL A 10 27.49 23.32 18.54
CA VAL A 10 27.22 22.31 17.50
C VAL A 10 25.93 22.77 16.80
N SER A 11 26.10 23.38 15.65
CA SER A 11 25.02 23.69 14.77
C SER A 11 24.41 22.36 14.30
N ILE A 12 23.28 21.99 14.88
CA ILE A 12 22.48 20.87 14.37
C ILE A 12 21.96 21.32 13.01
N PRO A 13 22.40 20.68 11.90
CA PRO A 13 21.87 21.02 10.58
C PRO A 13 20.35 20.90 10.64
N LYS A 14 19.64 21.96 10.28
CA LYS A 14 18.18 21.90 10.13
C LYS A 14 17.90 20.76 9.18
N SER A 15 17.33 19.66 9.69
CA SER A 15 16.91 18.56 8.84
C SER A 15 16.03 19.13 7.75
N ALA A 16 16.41 18.89 6.49
CA ALA A 16 15.57 19.27 5.37
C ALA A 16 14.13 18.80 5.66
N LYS A 17 13.15 19.71 5.57
CA LYS A 17 11.74 19.34 5.80
C LYS A 17 11.47 18.11 4.97
N ARG A 18 11.20 16.98 5.61
CA ARG A 18 10.80 15.76 4.90
C ARG A 18 9.60 16.13 4.04
N LYS A 19 9.73 15.95 2.72
CA LYS A 19 8.57 16.08 1.82
C LYS A 19 7.49 15.16 2.38
N GLN A 20 6.32 15.72 2.64
CA GLN A 20 5.16 14.94 3.04
C GLN A 20 4.70 14.18 1.80
N ASN A 21 4.89 12.87 1.78
CA ASN A 21 4.57 12.01 0.63
C ASN A 21 3.22 11.31 0.80
N PHE A 22 2.37 11.78 1.70
CA PHE A 22 1.01 11.27 1.84
C PHE A 22 0.01 12.17 1.14
N LEU A 23 -1.00 11.53 0.60
CA LEU A 23 -2.06 12.16 -0.15
C LEU A 23 -3.20 12.61 0.78
N ASN A 24 -3.84 13.72 0.43
CA ASN A 24 -5.07 14.13 1.11
C ASN A 24 -6.29 13.35 0.57
N VAL A 25 -7.44 13.52 1.21
CA VAL A 25 -8.67 12.81 0.85
C VAL A 25 -9.13 13.13 -0.57
N ALA A 26 -9.00 14.37 -1.03
CA ALA A 26 -9.37 14.76 -2.39
C ALA A 26 -8.50 14.03 -3.43
N GLN A 27 -7.19 13.97 -3.21
CA GLN A 27 -6.25 13.24 -4.07
C GLN A 27 -6.54 11.72 -4.08
N MET A 28 -6.86 11.14 -2.93
CA MET A 28 -7.28 9.73 -2.85
C MET A 28 -8.58 9.48 -3.62
N THR A 29 -9.51 10.44 -3.58
CA THR A 29 -10.77 10.35 -4.34
C THR A 29 -10.51 10.43 -5.85
N GLU A 30 -9.61 11.29 -6.31
CA GLU A 30 -9.22 11.34 -7.73
C GLU A 30 -8.62 10.02 -8.20
N LEU A 31 -7.72 9.41 -7.40
CA LEU A 31 -7.15 8.09 -7.72
C LEU A 31 -8.22 7.00 -7.77
N TYR A 32 -9.16 7.02 -6.84
CA TYR A 32 -10.26 6.07 -6.83
C TYR A 32 -11.19 6.26 -8.05
N ASN A 33 -11.51 7.49 -8.41
CA ASN A 33 -12.32 7.79 -9.60
C ASN A 33 -11.63 7.34 -10.89
N LEU A 34 -10.30 7.55 -11.00
CA LEU A 34 -9.52 7.03 -12.12
C LEU A 34 -9.54 5.49 -12.16
N PHE A 35 -9.44 4.84 -11.01
CA PHE A 35 -9.54 3.38 -10.93
C PHE A 35 -10.89 2.86 -11.44
N VAL A 36 -11.98 3.55 -11.11
CA VAL A 36 -13.33 3.20 -11.56
C VAL A 36 -13.53 3.51 -13.05
N SER A 37 -13.11 4.69 -13.53
CA SER A 37 -13.30 5.11 -14.92
C SER A 37 -12.37 4.39 -15.89
N LYS A 38 -11.20 3.94 -15.43
CA LYS A 38 -10.14 3.30 -16.24
C LYS A 38 -9.63 4.18 -17.40
N GLU A 39 -9.74 5.50 -17.26
CA GLU A 39 -9.30 6.49 -18.26
C GLU A 39 -7.78 6.72 -18.19
N TYR A 40 -7.01 5.69 -18.57
CA TYR A 40 -5.56 5.74 -18.63
C TYR A 40 -5.06 6.37 -19.92
N PRO A 41 -3.80 6.90 -19.96
CA PRO A 41 -3.23 7.50 -21.17
C PRO A 41 -3.21 6.53 -22.36
N GLU A 42 -3.69 6.98 -23.52
CA GLU A 42 -3.76 6.18 -24.75
C GLU A 42 -2.40 5.67 -25.25
N HIS A 43 -1.32 6.39 -24.91
CA HIS A 43 0.04 5.98 -25.32
C HIS A 43 0.62 4.82 -24.49
N TRP A 44 -0.07 4.39 -23.42
CA TRP A 44 0.35 3.23 -22.67
C TRP A 44 -0.05 1.95 -23.41
N THR A 45 0.84 0.95 -23.37
CA THR A 45 0.49 -0.37 -23.88
C THR A 45 -0.59 -1.01 -23.01
N GLU A 46 -1.41 -1.87 -23.58
CA GLU A 46 -2.44 -2.61 -22.84
C GLU A 46 -1.85 -3.36 -21.63
N GLU A 47 -0.73 -4.05 -21.83
CA GLU A 47 -0.02 -4.77 -20.77
C GLU A 47 0.41 -3.82 -19.62
N TYR A 48 0.96 -2.64 -19.97
CA TYR A 48 1.33 -1.66 -18.95
C TYR A 48 0.11 -1.11 -18.21
N THR A 49 -0.96 -0.81 -18.93
CA THR A 49 -2.24 -0.32 -18.37
C THR A 49 -2.81 -1.32 -17.37
N GLN A 50 -2.85 -2.60 -17.70
CA GLN A 50 -3.31 -3.66 -16.80
C GLN A 50 -2.47 -3.72 -15.51
N ARG A 51 -1.14 -3.67 -15.65
CA ARG A 51 -0.22 -3.65 -14.49
C ARG A 51 -0.35 -2.39 -13.65
N ALA A 52 -0.57 -1.24 -14.28
CA ALA A 52 -0.78 0.03 -13.60
C ALA A 52 -2.11 0.03 -12.85
N HIS A 53 -3.17 -0.48 -13.47
CA HIS A 53 -4.48 -0.64 -12.84
C HIS A 53 -4.42 -1.55 -11.61
N TYR A 54 -3.79 -2.72 -11.74
CA TYR A 54 -3.57 -3.62 -10.60
C TYR A 54 -2.78 -2.94 -9.46
N SER A 55 -1.73 -2.21 -9.80
CA SER A 55 -0.92 -1.48 -8.80
C SER A 55 -1.70 -0.36 -8.13
N LEU A 56 -2.55 0.36 -8.86
CA LEU A 56 -3.45 1.36 -8.29
C LEU A 56 -4.47 0.70 -7.35
N GLY A 57 -5.03 -0.44 -7.74
CA GLY A 57 -5.91 -1.22 -6.89
C GLY A 57 -5.26 -1.65 -5.58
N LEU A 58 -4.02 -2.15 -5.61
CA LEU A 58 -3.26 -2.49 -4.41
C LEU A 58 -2.99 -1.26 -3.52
N PHE A 59 -2.67 -0.11 -4.11
CA PHE A 59 -2.46 1.13 -3.38
C PHE A 59 -3.75 1.60 -2.69
N LEU A 60 -4.88 1.55 -3.38
CA LEU A 60 -6.19 1.87 -2.81
C LEU A 60 -6.60 0.87 -1.72
N ALA A 61 -6.36 -0.42 -1.93
CA ALA A 61 -6.62 -1.45 -0.91
C ALA A 61 -5.80 -1.19 0.36
N GLN A 62 -4.53 -0.80 0.23
CA GLN A 62 -3.71 -0.44 1.39
C GLN A 62 -4.31 0.72 2.20
N TYR A 63 -4.82 1.75 1.51
CA TYR A 63 -5.49 2.86 2.15
C TYR A 63 -6.81 2.45 2.83
N LEU A 64 -7.66 1.73 2.09
CA LEU A 64 -8.99 1.30 2.55
C LEU A 64 -8.93 0.23 3.66
N CYS A 65 -7.84 -0.50 3.74
CA CYS A 65 -7.57 -1.46 4.81
C CYS A 65 -6.79 -0.86 6.00
N ASN A 66 -7.04 0.40 6.34
CA ASN A 66 -6.41 1.09 7.47
C ASN A 66 -4.87 1.12 7.39
N GLY A 67 -4.32 1.27 6.19
CA GLY A 67 -2.90 1.40 5.97
C GLY A 67 -2.12 0.10 6.22
N PHE A 68 -2.67 -1.08 5.88
CA PHE A 68 -1.89 -2.30 5.91
C PHE A 68 -0.73 -2.20 4.89
N ASN A 69 0.40 -2.81 5.19
CA ASN A 69 1.56 -2.74 4.32
C ASN A 69 1.55 -3.86 3.26
N MET A 70 2.47 -3.80 2.30
CA MET A 70 2.56 -4.81 1.24
C MET A 70 2.81 -6.23 1.77
N ALA A 71 3.50 -6.37 2.91
CA ALA A 71 3.72 -7.67 3.54
C ALA A 71 2.44 -8.22 4.17
N ASP A 72 1.59 -7.35 4.71
CA ASP A 72 0.28 -7.74 5.23
C ASP A 72 -0.66 -8.09 4.07
N ALA A 73 -0.66 -7.28 2.99
CA ALA A 73 -1.43 -7.55 1.77
C ALA A 73 -1.09 -8.91 1.14
N GLY A 74 0.19 -9.21 0.99
CA GLY A 74 0.64 -10.48 0.41
C GLY A 74 0.30 -11.71 1.25
N ARG A 75 -0.01 -11.53 2.54
CA ARG A 75 -0.38 -12.62 3.46
C ARG A 75 -1.86 -12.64 3.79
N LEU A 76 -2.62 -11.68 3.30
CA LEU A 76 -4.07 -11.65 3.54
C LEU A 76 -4.72 -12.84 2.87
N THR A 77 -5.53 -13.57 3.63
CA THR A 77 -6.24 -14.75 3.14
C THR A 77 -7.74 -14.64 3.41
N TYR A 78 -8.51 -15.38 2.62
CA TYR A 78 -9.92 -15.63 2.88
C TYR A 78 -10.05 -16.66 4.00
N ASP A 79 -9.73 -16.24 5.23
CA ASP A 79 -9.74 -17.09 6.40
C ASP A 79 -11.16 -17.42 6.92
N ASN A 80 -11.23 -18.20 7.98
CA ASN A 80 -12.50 -18.55 8.60
C ASN A 80 -13.31 -17.33 9.09
N TYR A 81 -12.63 -16.22 9.45
CA TYR A 81 -13.32 -15.02 9.88
C TYR A 81 -14.05 -14.33 8.72
N TYR A 82 -13.43 -14.27 7.54
CA TYR A 82 -14.06 -13.77 6.32
C TYR A 82 -15.39 -14.51 6.05
N TYR A 83 -15.39 -15.84 6.11
CA TYR A 83 -16.61 -16.63 5.88
C TYR A 83 -17.63 -16.51 7.02
N LYS A 84 -17.20 -16.39 8.28
CA LYS A 84 -18.10 -16.13 9.41
C LYS A 84 -18.82 -14.80 9.35
N THR A 85 -18.24 -13.84 8.65
CA THR A 85 -18.83 -12.51 8.45
C THR A 85 -19.55 -12.38 7.10
N ASP A 86 -19.81 -13.48 6.40
CA ASP A 86 -20.42 -13.50 5.06
C ASP A 86 -19.67 -12.58 4.07
N GLY A 87 -18.36 -12.57 4.11
CA GLY A 87 -17.52 -11.74 3.25
C GLY A 87 -17.53 -10.25 3.59
N LYS A 88 -17.94 -9.87 4.80
CA LYS A 88 -18.07 -8.45 5.19
C LYS A 88 -16.86 -7.86 5.90
N ALA A 89 -15.91 -8.70 6.30
CA ALA A 89 -14.70 -8.22 6.96
C ALA A 89 -13.51 -9.15 6.77
N PHE A 90 -12.32 -8.58 6.73
CA PHE A 90 -11.06 -9.30 6.88
C PHE A 90 -10.53 -9.20 8.30
N ARG A 91 -9.70 -10.18 8.66
CA ARG A 91 -8.92 -10.19 9.88
C ARG A 91 -7.49 -10.55 9.56
N PHE A 92 -6.53 -9.79 10.08
CA PHE A 92 -5.11 -10.12 9.93
C PHE A 92 -4.27 -9.62 11.10
N ASN A 93 -3.10 -10.21 11.29
CA ASN A 93 -2.13 -9.79 12.30
C ASN A 93 -1.04 -8.93 11.66
N ARG A 94 -0.85 -7.70 12.13
CA ARG A 94 0.18 -6.80 11.62
C ARG A 94 1.59 -7.32 11.90
N LYS A 95 2.33 -7.63 10.84
CA LYS A 95 3.70 -8.16 10.98
C LYS A 95 4.71 -7.13 11.50
N LYS A 96 4.51 -5.85 11.23
CA LYS A 96 5.43 -4.77 11.64
C LYS A 96 5.44 -4.53 13.16
N THR A 97 4.35 -4.81 13.84
CA THR A 97 4.18 -4.56 15.28
C THR A 97 4.28 -5.81 16.14
N SER A 98 4.23 -7.00 15.55
CA SER A 98 4.25 -8.29 16.26
C SER A 98 5.52 -8.54 17.09
N ARG A 99 6.61 -7.79 16.83
CA ARG A 99 7.84 -7.87 17.63
C ARG A 99 7.81 -7.03 18.92
N ARG A 100 6.82 -6.14 19.08
CA ARG A 100 6.73 -5.19 20.22
C ARG A 100 5.61 -5.47 21.21
N SER A 101 4.67 -6.33 20.86
CA SER A 101 3.60 -6.77 21.77
C SER A 101 3.51 -8.28 21.74
N ALA A 102 3.45 -8.90 22.92
CA ALA A 102 3.27 -10.34 23.07
C ALA A 102 1.92 -10.82 22.50
N ASP A 103 0.92 -9.94 22.47
CA ASP A 103 -0.34 -10.11 21.76
C ASP A 103 -0.21 -9.42 20.40
N GLY A 104 0.02 -10.20 19.34
CA GLY A 104 0.03 -9.68 17.97
C GLY A 104 -1.20 -8.80 17.75
N SER A 105 -1.01 -7.54 17.28
CA SER A 105 -2.13 -6.63 17.06
C SER A 105 -3.00 -7.12 15.91
N GLU A 106 -4.07 -7.82 16.28
CA GLU A 106 -5.13 -8.24 15.37
C GLU A 106 -5.83 -6.97 14.83
N VAL A 107 -6.01 -6.92 13.52
CA VAL A 107 -6.71 -5.84 12.83
C VAL A 107 -7.91 -6.43 12.12
N ILE A 108 -9.08 -5.86 12.39
CA ILE A 108 -10.31 -6.18 11.69
C ILE A 108 -10.64 -5.03 10.75
N VAL A 109 -10.86 -5.35 9.48
CA VAL A 109 -11.17 -4.37 8.43
C VAL A 109 -12.53 -4.70 7.84
N PRO A 110 -13.54 -3.83 8.01
CA PRO A 110 -14.81 -3.99 7.33
C PRO A 110 -14.63 -3.77 5.82
N ILE A 111 -15.27 -4.61 5.03
CA ILE A 111 -15.28 -4.47 3.57
C ILE A 111 -16.40 -3.50 3.20
N ILE A 112 -16.04 -2.22 3.12
CA ILE A 112 -16.94 -1.15 2.68
C ILE A 112 -17.09 -1.16 1.15
N PRO A 113 -18.14 -0.55 0.56
CA PRO A 113 -18.38 -0.60 -0.87
C PRO A 113 -17.20 -0.19 -1.76
N PRO A 114 -16.41 0.86 -1.47
CA PRO A 114 -15.21 1.18 -2.24
C PRO A 114 -14.14 0.08 -2.20
N LEU A 115 -13.95 -0.57 -1.05
CA LEU A 115 -13.01 -1.68 -0.93
C LEU A 115 -13.53 -2.90 -1.68
N GLN A 116 -14.83 -3.21 -1.59
CA GLN A 116 -15.44 -4.31 -2.35
C GLN A 116 -15.21 -4.13 -3.85
N TYR A 117 -15.42 -2.93 -4.38
CA TYR A 117 -15.16 -2.65 -5.80
C TYR A 117 -13.69 -2.91 -6.18
N VAL A 118 -12.74 -2.49 -5.36
CA VAL A 118 -11.31 -2.74 -5.59
C VAL A 118 -11.02 -4.25 -5.57
N LEU A 119 -11.58 -4.99 -4.61
CA LEU A 119 -11.42 -6.45 -4.52
C LEU A 119 -12.02 -7.17 -5.73
N ASP A 120 -13.19 -6.76 -6.20
CA ASP A 120 -13.84 -7.35 -7.38
C ASP A 120 -12.99 -7.21 -8.64
N GLU A 121 -12.19 -6.13 -8.74
CA GLU A 121 -11.33 -5.85 -9.89
C GLU A 121 -9.96 -6.56 -9.83
N ILE A 122 -9.36 -6.69 -8.65
CA ILE A 122 -7.96 -7.12 -8.55
C ILE A 122 -7.70 -8.31 -7.64
N ALA A 123 -8.64 -8.71 -6.79
CA ALA A 123 -8.44 -9.84 -5.88
C ALA A 123 -8.70 -11.18 -6.57
N ALA A 124 -8.05 -12.22 -6.09
CA ALA A 124 -8.40 -13.58 -6.49
C ALA A 124 -9.80 -13.95 -5.99
N PRO A 125 -10.53 -14.81 -6.70
CA PRO A 125 -11.82 -15.30 -6.22
C PRO A 125 -11.69 -15.92 -4.83
N PRO A 126 -12.68 -15.70 -3.92
CA PRO A 126 -12.65 -16.24 -2.58
C PRO A 126 -12.57 -17.76 -2.57
N THR A 127 -11.49 -18.28 -2.04
CA THR A 127 -11.29 -19.71 -1.75
C THR A 127 -10.84 -19.86 -0.32
N ARG A 128 -11.31 -20.90 0.37
CA ARG A 128 -10.98 -21.08 1.79
C ARG A 128 -9.46 -21.15 1.99
N ASP A 129 -8.96 -20.28 2.87
CA ASP A 129 -7.54 -20.09 3.17
C ASP A 129 -6.66 -19.67 1.97
N GLY A 130 -7.27 -19.34 0.82
CA GLY A 130 -6.59 -18.78 -0.33
C GLY A 130 -6.14 -17.34 -0.13
N PHE A 131 -5.05 -16.96 -0.77
CA PHE A 131 -4.57 -15.58 -0.74
C PHE A 131 -5.51 -14.64 -1.50
N VAL A 132 -5.76 -13.46 -0.93
CA VAL A 132 -6.54 -12.40 -1.59
C VAL A 132 -5.75 -11.80 -2.77
N PHE A 133 -4.44 -11.61 -2.60
CA PHE A 133 -3.54 -11.06 -3.62
C PHE A 133 -2.36 -12.01 -3.88
N PRO A 134 -2.58 -13.16 -4.54
CA PRO A 134 -1.55 -14.19 -4.72
C PRO A 134 -0.34 -13.70 -5.53
N ASP A 135 -0.54 -12.73 -6.43
CA ASP A 135 0.51 -12.21 -7.31
C ASP A 135 1.62 -11.45 -6.56
N ILE A 136 1.36 -11.00 -5.33
CA ILE A 136 2.38 -10.36 -4.51
C ILE A 136 3.47 -11.35 -4.12
N LEU A 137 3.10 -12.53 -3.66
CA LEU A 137 4.04 -13.55 -3.19
C LEU A 137 4.43 -14.58 -4.26
N LYS A 138 3.68 -14.67 -5.36
CA LYS A 138 3.99 -15.54 -6.51
C LYS A 138 4.27 -17.00 -6.11
N GLY A 139 3.56 -17.52 -5.13
CA GLY A 139 3.76 -18.88 -4.66
C GLY A 139 5.05 -19.09 -3.83
N ALA A 140 5.67 -18.03 -3.30
CA ALA A 140 6.91 -18.14 -2.52
C ALA A 140 6.74 -19.04 -1.30
N GLU A 141 7.53 -20.10 -1.20
CA GLU A 141 7.49 -21.07 -0.12
C GLU A 141 8.31 -20.63 1.11
N THR A 142 9.41 -19.88 0.89
CA THR A 142 10.31 -19.45 1.97
C THR A 142 10.05 -18.00 2.39
N GLU A 143 10.31 -17.68 3.66
CA GLU A 143 10.19 -16.30 4.17
C GLU A 143 11.16 -15.33 3.48
N GLU A 144 12.31 -15.79 3.03
CA GLU A 144 13.26 -14.98 2.28
C GLU A 144 12.69 -14.57 0.91
N LEU A 145 12.12 -15.52 0.16
CA LEU A 145 11.45 -15.24 -1.12
C LEU A 145 10.22 -14.36 -0.92
N ARG A 146 9.43 -14.61 0.10
CA ARG A 146 8.26 -13.75 0.43
C ARG A 146 8.69 -12.31 0.69
N ARG A 147 9.77 -12.13 1.45
CA ARG A 147 10.35 -10.79 1.70
C ARG A 147 10.82 -10.14 0.41
N LYS A 148 11.58 -10.87 -0.41
CA LYS A 148 12.09 -10.38 -1.70
C LYS A 148 10.95 -9.92 -2.61
N TYR A 149 9.93 -10.73 -2.80
CA TYR A 149 8.80 -10.41 -3.68
C TYR A 149 7.95 -9.27 -3.12
N THR A 150 7.74 -9.22 -1.80
CA THR A 150 7.05 -8.10 -1.15
C THR A 150 7.77 -6.77 -1.40
N VAL A 151 9.09 -6.73 -1.24
CA VAL A 151 9.90 -5.52 -1.48
C VAL A 151 9.83 -5.11 -2.95
N GLN A 152 9.96 -6.07 -3.87
CA GLN A 152 9.86 -5.81 -5.30
C GLN A 152 8.48 -5.27 -5.68
N GLU A 153 7.40 -5.88 -5.19
CA GLU A 153 6.06 -5.43 -5.53
C GLU A 153 5.74 -4.06 -4.93
N ASN A 154 6.22 -3.80 -3.72
CA ASN A 154 6.09 -2.46 -3.12
C ASN A 154 6.79 -1.37 -3.97
N SER A 155 7.96 -1.67 -4.53
CA SER A 155 8.65 -0.76 -5.46
C SER A 155 7.86 -0.59 -6.76
N ASN A 156 7.38 -1.67 -7.35
CA ASN A 156 6.58 -1.65 -8.57
C ASN A 156 5.31 -0.81 -8.42
N VAL A 157 4.57 -1.01 -7.32
CA VAL A 157 3.35 -0.25 -7.02
C VAL A 157 3.66 1.22 -6.86
N LYS A 158 4.69 1.56 -6.09
CA LYS A 158 5.13 2.96 -5.91
C LYS A 158 5.42 3.63 -7.26
N ASP A 159 6.25 3.01 -8.08
CA ASP A 159 6.70 3.61 -9.35
C ASP A 159 5.54 3.78 -10.32
N ARG A 160 4.64 2.80 -10.40
CA ARG A 160 3.45 2.88 -11.25
C ARG A 160 2.44 3.91 -10.75
N VAL A 161 2.20 3.99 -9.44
CA VAL A 161 1.28 5.01 -8.87
C VAL A 161 1.83 6.42 -9.08
N ILE A 162 3.13 6.65 -8.91
CA ILE A 162 3.76 7.94 -9.24
C ILE A 162 3.52 8.29 -10.72
N LYS A 163 3.73 7.34 -11.62
CA LYS A 163 3.49 7.56 -13.05
C LYS A 163 2.01 7.83 -13.36
N ILE A 164 1.08 7.14 -12.71
CA ILE A 164 -0.36 7.42 -12.78
C ILE A 164 -0.64 8.87 -12.37
N CYS A 165 -0.12 9.31 -11.23
CA CYS A 165 -0.31 10.67 -10.75
C CYS A 165 0.16 11.73 -11.76
N HIS A 166 1.30 11.49 -12.41
CA HIS A 166 1.90 12.47 -13.31
C HIS A 166 1.34 12.41 -14.73
N GLU A 167 1.07 11.23 -15.27
CA GLU A 167 0.68 11.07 -16.67
C GLU A 167 -0.84 10.95 -16.87
N ALA A 168 -1.56 10.32 -15.94
CA ALA A 168 -3.02 10.19 -16.05
C ALA A 168 -3.76 11.32 -15.34
N LEU A 169 -3.32 11.75 -14.15
CA LEU A 169 -3.96 12.82 -13.39
C LEU A 169 -3.29 14.19 -13.56
N HIS A 170 -2.17 14.25 -14.27
CA HIS A 170 -1.43 15.49 -14.54
C HIS A 170 -1.03 16.28 -13.27
N TRP A 171 -0.79 15.58 -12.16
CA TRP A 171 -0.36 16.21 -10.93
C TRP A 171 1.07 16.73 -11.04
N ASP A 172 1.38 17.75 -10.22
CA ASP A 172 2.74 18.30 -10.16
C ASP A 172 3.77 17.21 -9.80
N LYS A 173 4.93 17.24 -10.47
CA LYS A 173 5.99 16.23 -10.28
C LYS A 173 6.59 16.20 -8.88
N SER A 174 6.33 17.21 -8.05
CA SER A 174 6.71 17.19 -6.63
C SER A 174 5.85 16.27 -5.78
N ILE A 175 4.66 15.89 -6.27
CA ILE A 175 3.74 14.97 -5.62
C ILE A 175 4.19 13.54 -5.97
N CYS A 176 4.86 12.89 -5.03
CA CYS A 176 5.37 11.53 -5.18
C CYS A 176 4.83 10.69 -4.01
N PRO A 177 3.64 10.10 -4.13
CA PRO A 177 3.12 9.25 -3.07
C PRO A 177 4.06 8.07 -2.85
N SER A 178 4.54 7.92 -1.62
CA SER A 178 5.25 6.71 -1.23
C SER A 178 4.21 5.73 -0.69
N GLY A 179 4.03 4.60 -1.34
CA GLY A 179 3.01 3.62 -1.03
C GLY A 179 3.13 2.93 0.34
N THR A 180 3.53 3.65 1.37
CA THR A 180 3.61 3.11 2.73
C THR A 180 3.17 4.18 3.71
N TRP A 181 2.07 3.93 4.31
CA TRP A 181 1.52 4.61 5.48
C TRP A 181 2.17 4.07 6.76
#